data_7745f9e4d79964a6d392267e3bc21283
#
_entry.id   7745f9e4d79964a6d392267e3bc21283
#
_cell.length_a   1.000
_cell.length_b   1.000
_cell.length_c   1.000
_cell.angle_alpha   90.00
_cell.angle_beta   90.00
_cell.angle_gamma   90.00
#
_symmetry.space_group_name_H-M   'P 1'
#
loop_
_entity.id
_entity.type
_entity.pdbx_description
1 polymer ?
#
loop_
_entity_poly.entity_id
_entity_poly.type
_entity_poly.pdbx_seq_one_letter_code
_entity_poly.pdbx_strand_id
1 'polypeptide(L)'
;AGTVEIANYNTLNQIVIGGEKDAVNLAQVKLTEAGARKVIPLKVSGPFHTSMLNNASKKLGEYLKDIKFNEPKLKVITNVTGDFITDKNEINSLLEKQVKSSVKWSKTIEKMLEEGIDTFIEIGPSKTLSSFVKEISRNKKANLNIFNVEDLKSLDKTLEGVEIKC
;
A
#
# COMPACT_ATOMS: atom_id res chain seq x y z
N ALA A 1 -19.04 -17.67 -12.86
CA ALA A 1 -18.02 -16.61 -12.83
C ALA A 1 -17.43 -16.63 -11.43
N GLY A 2 -16.09 -16.71 -11.31
CA GLY A 2 -15.40 -16.71 -10.02
C GLY A 2 -15.14 -15.28 -9.54
N THR A 3 -14.56 -15.15 -8.32
CA THR A 3 -14.25 -13.87 -7.69
C THR A 3 -12.94 -13.31 -8.23
N VAL A 4 -12.94 -12.06 -8.67
CA VAL A 4 -11.75 -11.27 -8.96
C VAL A 4 -11.99 -9.83 -8.50
N GLU A 5 -11.04 -9.28 -7.76
CA GLU A 5 -11.13 -7.96 -7.14
C GLU A 5 -9.83 -7.19 -7.32
N ILE A 6 -9.89 -5.86 -7.20
CA ILE A 6 -8.68 -5.05 -7.17
C ILE A 6 -8.04 -5.19 -5.79
N ALA A 7 -6.81 -5.70 -5.76
CA ALA A 7 -6.01 -5.86 -4.55
C ALA A 7 -5.19 -4.61 -4.22
N ASN A 8 -4.59 -3.96 -5.24
CA ASN A 8 -3.80 -2.76 -5.01
C ASN A 8 -4.05 -1.68 -6.08
N TYR A 9 -4.19 -0.47 -5.62
CA TYR A 9 -4.07 0.76 -6.42
C TYR A 9 -2.68 1.35 -6.16
N ASN A 10 -1.66 0.88 -6.93
CA ASN A 10 -0.27 1.28 -6.70
C ASN A 10 0.02 2.66 -7.28
N THR A 11 -0.31 2.88 -8.56
CA THR A 11 -0.19 4.17 -9.26
C THR A 11 -1.37 4.32 -10.23
N LEU A 12 -1.47 5.43 -10.94
CA LEU A 12 -2.48 5.62 -12.00
C LEU A 12 -2.32 4.60 -13.15
N ASN A 13 -1.10 4.06 -13.32
CA ASN A 13 -0.78 3.14 -14.41
C ASN A 13 -0.56 1.70 -13.95
N GLN A 14 -0.63 1.44 -12.64
CA GLN A 14 -0.39 0.10 -12.09
C GLN A 14 -1.43 -0.28 -11.04
N ILE A 15 -2.23 -1.27 -11.40
CA ILE A 15 -3.25 -1.89 -10.56
C ILE A 15 -2.95 -3.39 -10.43
N VAL A 16 -3.14 -3.95 -9.24
CA VAL A 16 -3.05 -5.39 -9.00
C VAL A 16 -4.46 -5.94 -8.78
N ILE A 17 -4.78 -7.03 -9.45
CA ILE A 17 -6.00 -7.80 -9.20
C ILE A 17 -5.65 -9.13 -8.52
N GLY A 18 -6.54 -9.61 -7.67
CA GLY A 18 -6.44 -10.91 -7.01
C GLY A 18 -7.78 -11.61 -6.97
N GLY A 19 -7.78 -12.93 -6.80
CA GLY A 19 -9.03 -13.69 -6.80
C GLY A 19 -8.82 -15.17 -7.06
N GLU A 20 -9.89 -15.84 -7.47
CA GLU A 20 -9.84 -17.24 -7.90
C GLU A 20 -9.02 -17.38 -9.19
N LYS A 21 -8.21 -18.43 -9.29
CA LYS A 21 -7.27 -18.63 -10.37
C LYS A 21 -7.90 -18.50 -11.76
N ASP A 22 -9.03 -19.16 -11.98
CA ASP A 22 -9.68 -19.15 -13.29
C ASP A 22 -10.33 -17.80 -13.61
N ALA A 23 -10.85 -17.11 -12.59
CA ALA A 23 -11.40 -15.76 -12.75
C ALA A 23 -10.29 -14.74 -13.05
N VAL A 24 -9.12 -14.86 -12.39
CA VAL A 24 -7.96 -14.01 -12.69
C VAL A 24 -7.42 -14.26 -14.09
N ASN A 25 -7.34 -15.53 -14.52
CA ASN A 25 -6.91 -15.88 -15.88
C ASN A 25 -7.87 -15.29 -16.94
N LEU A 26 -9.19 -15.40 -16.72
CA LEU A 26 -10.17 -14.80 -17.61
C LEU A 26 -10.09 -13.26 -17.63
N ALA A 27 -9.87 -12.65 -16.45
CA ALA A 27 -9.68 -11.21 -16.34
C ALA A 27 -8.43 -10.75 -17.10
N GLN A 28 -7.33 -11.52 -17.08
CA GLN A 28 -6.11 -11.24 -17.84
C GLN A 28 -6.41 -11.15 -19.34
N VAL A 29 -7.15 -12.10 -19.89
CA VAL A 29 -7.53 -12.09 -21.32
C VAL A 29 -8.36 -10.83 -21.62
N LYS A 30 -9.42 -10.59 -20.86
CA LYS A 30 -10.31 -9.43 -21.06
C LYS A 30 -9.60 -8.09 -20.92
N LEU A 31 -8.68 -7.96 -19.98
CA LEU A 31 -7.90 -6.73 -19.80
C LEU A 31 -6.96 -6.50 -20.99
N THR A 32 -6.36 -7.56 -21.53
CA THR A 32 -5.53 -7.48 -22.74
C THR A 32 -6.36 -7.05 -23.96
N GLU A 33 -7.53 -7.65 -24.15
CA GLU A 33 -8.48 -7.29 -25.21
C GLU A 33 -8.98 -5.83 -25.08
N ALA A 34 -9.15 -5.35 -23.83
CA ALA A 34 -9.52 -3.98 -23.53
C ALA A 34 -8.37 -2.97 -23.67
N GLY A 35 -7.17 -3.39 -24.09
CA GLY A 35 -6.05 -2.51 -24.39
C GLY A 35 -5.10 -2.28 -23.21
N ALA A 36 -5.11 -3.12 -22.17
CA ALA A 36 -4.08 -3.05 -21.13
C ALA A 36 -2.69 -3.27 -21.73
N ARG A 37 -1.78 -2.29 -21.52
CA ARG A 37 -0.43 -2.31 -22.13
C ARG A 37 0.40 -3.51 -21.73
N LYS A 38 0.20 -3.99 -20.51
CA LYS A 38 0.96 -5.11 -19.95
C LYS A 38 0.16 -5.76 -18.84
N VAL A 39 -0.03 -7.06 -18.92
CA VAL A 39 -0.64 -7.88 -17.88
C VAL A 39 0.37 -8.93 -17.43
N ILE A 40 0.76 -8.91 -16.15
CA ILE A 40 1.85 -9.74 -15.62
C ILE A 40 1.30 -10.59 -14.48
N PRO A 41 1.32 -11.93 -14.59
CA PRO A 41 1.02 -12.80 -13.47
C PRO A 41 2.05 -12.64 -12.35
N LEU A 42 1.58 -12.46 -11.11
CA LEU A 42 2.43 -12.40 -9.93
C LEU A 42 2.53 -13.79 -9.29
N LYS A 43 3.75 -14.16 -8.90
CA LYS A 43 4.01 -15.40 -8.14
C LYS A 43 3.76 -15.14 -6.65
N VAL A 44 2.50 -15.18 -6.22
CA VAL A 44 2.09 -14.98 -4.83
C VAL A 44 1.34 -16.20 -4.32
N SER A 45 1.35 -16.42 -3.00
CA SER A 45 0.79 -17.61 -2.35
C SER A 45 -0.71 -17.51 -2.04
N GLY A 46 -1.34 -16.36 -2.28
CA GLY A 46 -2.76 -16.18 -1.97
C GLY A 46 -3.37 -14.89 -2.49
N PRO A 47 -4.71 -14.78 -2.43
CA PRO A 47 -5.47 -13.62 -2.91
C PRO A 47 -5.47 -12.49 -1.86
N PHE A 48 -4.28 -12.00 -1.49
CA PHE A 48 -4.13 -10.92 -0.52
C PHE A 48 -4.91 -9.68 -0.92
N HIS A 49 -5.44 -8.97 0.07
CA HIS A 49 -6.22 -7.74 -0.10
C HIS A 49 -7.52 -7.93 -0.92
N THR A 50 -8.13 -9.11 -0.84
CA THR A 50 -9.44 -9.41 -1.42
C THR A 50 -10.39 -9.99 -0.37
N SER A 51 -11.69 -10.00 -0.67
CA SER A 51 -12.74 -10.59 0.19
C SER A 51 -12.53 -12.08 0.46
N MET A 52 -11.72 -12.77 -0.33
CA MET A 52 -11.38 -14.18 -0.10
C MET A 52 -10.63 -14.39 1.23
N LEU A 53 -10.02 -13.34 1.80
CA LEU A 53 -9.39 -13.36 3.12
C LEU A 53 -10.32 -12.97 4.29
N ASN A 54 -11.63 -12.95 4.08
CA ASN A 54 -12.60 -12.61 5.13
C ASN A 54 -12.42 -13.42 6.43
N ASN A 55 -12.15 -14.73 6.30
CA ASN A 55 -11.96 -15.58 7.49
C ASN A 55 -10.66 -15.24 8.24
N ALA A 56 -9.57 -14.97 7.54
CA ALA A 56 -8.32 -14.54 8.15
C ALA A 56 -8.47 -13.16 8.80
N SER A 57 -9.16 -12.24 8.15
CA SER A 57 -9.51 -10.92 8.66
C SER A 57 -10.30 -11.03 9.99
N LYS A 58 -11.36 -11.82 10.02
CA LYS A 58 -12.16 -12.05 11.25
C LYS A 58 -11.33 -12.63 12.40
N LYS A 59 -10.50 -13.65 12.11
CA LYS A 59 -9.59 -14.22 13.12
C LYS A 59 -8.63 -13.18 13.68
N LEU A 60 -8.05 -12.33 12.83
CA LEU A 60 -7.22 -11.21 13.29
C LEU A 60 -8.03 -10.27 14.19
N GLY A 61 -9.25 -9.90 13.79
CA GLY A 61 -10.14 -9.06 14.60
C GLY A 61 -10.43 -9.67 15.98
N GLU A 62 -10.58 -10.98 16.07
CA GLU A 62 -10.75 -11.68 17.36
C GLU A 62 -9.51 -11.55 18.25
N TYR A 63 -8.31 -11.73 17.71
CA TYR A 63 -7.06 -11.53 18.45
C TYR A 63 -6.85 -10.07 18.89
N LEU A 64 -7.32 -9.12 18.10
CA LEU A 64 -7.16 -7.69 18.40
C LEU A 64 -8.11 -7.18 19.48
N LYS A 65 -9.19 -7.91 19.83
CA LYS A 65 -10.21 -7.46 20.81
C LYS A 65 -9.62 -7.11 22.17
N ASP A 66 -8.63 -7.90 22.60
CA ASP A 66 -7.99 -7.73 23.91
C ASP A 66 -6.77 -6.78 23.88
N ILE A 67 -6.44 -6.26 22.70
CA ILE A 67 -5.33 -5.33 22.53
C ILE A 67 -5.84 -3.90 22.65
N LYS A 68 -5.31 -3.18 23.64
CA LYS A 68 -5.57 -1.75 23.81
C LYS A 68 -4.54 -0.93 23.03
N PHE A 69 -5.02 -0.14 22.09
CA PHE A 69 -4.19 0.81 21.37
C PHE A 69 -4.19 2.16 22.08
N ASN A 70 -3.02 2.79 22.15
CA ASN A 70 -2.89 4.18 22.57
C ASN A 70 -3.13 5.12 21.40
N GLU A 71 -3.34 6.42 21.69
CA GLU A 71 -3.32 7.44 20.66
C GLU A 71 -2.00 7.39 19.88
N PRO A 72 -2.03 7.38 18.54
CA PRO A 72 -0.82 7.46 17.74
C PRO A 72 -0.05 8.76 18.06
N LYS A 73 1.22 8.63 18.41
CA LYS A 73 2.09 9.81 18.63
C LYS A 73 2.48 10.52 17.33
N LEU A 74 2.37 9.82 16.21
CA LEU A 74 2.67 10.29 14.86
C LEU A 74 1.44 10.11 13.98
N LYS A 75 1.34 10.90 12.93
CA LYS A 75 0.31 10.71 11.89
C LYS A 75 0.53 9.37 11.20
N VAL A 76 -0.49 8.52 11.16
CA VAL A 76 -0.47 7.20 10.52
C VAL A 76 -1.55 7.14 9.45
N ILE A 77 -1.19 6.71 8.26
CA ILE A 77 -2.14 6.42 7.16
C ILE A 77 -2.28 4.91 7.00
N THR A 78 -3.51 4.44 6.81
CA THR A 78 -3.75 3.02 6.57
C THR A 78 -3.97 2.74 5.08
N ASN A 79 -3.62 1.52 4.66
CA ASN A 79 -3.88 1.06 3.30
C ASN A 79 -5.38 1.01 2.95
N VAL A 80 -6.24 0.81 3.96
CA VAL A 80 -7.71 0.68 3.79
C VAL A 80 -8.35 1.98 3.35
N THR A 81 -8.01 3.07 4.04
CA THR A 81 -8.62 4.38 3.81
C THR A 81 -7.81 5.21 2.82
N GLY A 82 -6.46 5.01 2.78
CA GLY A 82 -5.52 5.92 2.15
C GLY A 82 -5.60 7.30 2.79
N ASP A 83 -5.88 7.36 4.10
CA ASP A 83 -6.04 8.57 4.88
C ASP A 83 -5.57 8.35 6.32
N PHE A 84 -5.39 9.44 7.08
CA PHE A 84 -4.93 9.40 8.46
C PHE A 84 -5.93 8.70 9.39
N ILE A 85 -5.40 8.01 10.40
CA ILE A 85 -6.17 7.57 11.55
C ILE A 85 -6.47 8.82 12.38
N THR A 86 -7.74 9.08 12.63
CA THR A 86 -8.22 10.22 13.41
C THR A 86 -8.75 9.83 14.80
N ASP A 87 -9.12 8.57 14.97
CA ASP A 87 -9.61 8.01 16.23
C ASP A 87 -8.92 6.68 16.54
N LYS A 88 -8.30 6.57 17.72
CA LYS A 88 -7.68 5.30 18.16
C LYS A 88 -8.65 4.14 18.24
N ASN A 89 -9.94 4.42 18.46
CA ASN A 89 -10.97 3.39 18.55
C ASN A 89 -11.23 2.69 17.19
N GLU A 90 -10.80 3.29 16.09
CA GLU A 90 -10.89 2.71 14.75
C GLU A 90 -9.73 1.75 14.44
N ILE A 91 -8.63 1.79 15.21
CA ILE A 91 -7.38 1.05 14.89
C ILE A 91 -7.66 -0.44 14.75
N ASN A 92 -8.37 -1.07 15.69
CA ASN A 92 -8.69 -2.50 15.63
C ASN A 92 -9.45 -2.85 14.35
N SER A 93 -10.47 -2.07 14.01
CA SER A 93 -11.28 -2.27 12.81
C SER A 93 -10.48 -2.05 11.52
N LEU A 94 -9.57 -1.06 11.50
CA LEU A 94 -8.71 -0.80 10.35
C LEU A 94 -7.68 -1.93 10.16
N LEU A 95 -7.07 -2.43 11.23
CA LEU A 95 -6.15 -3.57 11.19
C LEU A 95 -6.85 -4.86 10.75
N GLU A 96 -8.07 -5.12 11.21
CA GLU A 96 -8.88 -6.25 10.72
C GLU A 96 -9.16 -6.11 9.22
N LYS A 97 -9.62 -4.94 8.78
CA LYS A 97 -10.01 -4.69 7.39
C LYS A 97 -8.83 -4.73 6.43
N GLN A 98 -7.62 -4.33 6.84
CA GLN A 98 -6.46 -4.25 5.94
C GLN A 98 -6.09 -5.59 5.29
N VAL A 99 -6.40 -6.72 5.93
CA VAL A 99 -6.11 -8.07 5.42
C VAL A 99 -6.86 -8.36 4.12
N LYS A 100 -8.12 -7.89 4.04
CA LYS A 100 -9.07 -8.21 2.98
C LYS A 100 -9.43 -7.03 2.05
N SER A 101 -8.97 -5.84 2.40
CA SER A 101 -9.30 -4.63 1.65
C SER A 101 -8.17 -4.20 0.73
N SER A 102 -8.50 -3.63 -0.41
CA SER A 102 -7.55 -3.09 -1.37
C SER A 102 -6.57 -2.12 -0.71
N VAL A 103 -5.32 -2.18 -1.12
CA VAL A 103 -4.29 -1.20 -0.75
C VAL A 103 -4.47 0.05 -1.60
N LYS A 104 -4.77 1.18 -0.99
CA LYS A 104 -4.96 2.48 -1.64
C LYS A 104 -3.67 3.30 -1.65
N TRP A 105 -2.58 2.72 -2.19
CA TRP A 105 -1.26 3.34 -2.13
C TRP A 105 -1.19 4.70 -2.84
N SER A 106 -1.73 4.80 -4.05
CA SER A 106 -1.75 6.07 -4.78
C SER A 106 -2.43 7.18 -3.97
N LYS A 107 -3.59 6.88 -3.36
CA LYS A 107 -4.30 7.83 -2.50
C LYS A 107 -3.48 8.21 -1.26
N THR A 108 -2.77 7.24 -0.65
CA THR A 108 -1.87 7.49 0.48
C THR A 108 -0.79 8.52 0.12
N ILE A 109 -0.13 8.35 -1.01
CA ILE A 109 0.92 9.27 -1.46
C ILE A 109 0.33 10.64 -1.83
N GLU A 110 -0.80 10.67 -2.52
CA GLU A 110 -1.50 11.91 -2.83
C GLU A 110 -1.85 12.70 -1.57
N LYS A 111 -2.38 12.02 -0.55
CA LYS A 111 -2.69 12.63 0.75
C LYS A 111 -1.44 13.19 1.44
N MET A 112 -0.32 12.46 1.42
CA MET A 112 0.94 12.95 1.98
C MET A 112 1.44 14.20 1.26
N LEU A 113 1.35 14.23 -0.07
CA LEU A 113 1.73 15.39 -0.88
C LEU A 113 0.83 16.61 -0.61
N GLU A 114 -0.47 16.40 -0.41
CA GLU A 114 -1.42 17.45 -0.04
C GLU A 114 -1.11 18.06 1.35
N GLU A 115 -0.57 17.24 2.27
CA GLU A 115 -0.09 17.69 3.58
C GLU A 115 1.29 18.38 3.55
N GLY A 116 1.88 18.53 2.35
CA GLY A 116 3.17 19.20 2.17
C GLY A 116 4.39 18.32 2.47
N ILE A 117 4.22 17.00 2.55
CA ILE A 117 5.35 16.09 2.75
C ILE A 117 6.17 16.03 1.46
N ASP A 118 7.46 16.33 1.56
CA ASP A 118 8.42 16.38 0.47
C ASP A 118 9.54 15.34 0.58
N THR A 119 9.64 14.67 1.73
CA THR A 119 10.70 13.69 2.01
C THR A 119 10.11 12.35 2.38
N PHE A 120 10.49 11.31 1.61
CA PHE A 120 10.02 9.94 1.77
C PHE A 120 11.19 9.01 2.03
N ILE A 121 11.05 8.16 3.04
CA ILE A 121 12.03 7.13 3.39
C ILE A 121 11.33 5.78 3.37
N GLU A 122 11.66 4.93 2.37
CA GLU A 122 11.22 3.53 2.33
C GLU A 122 12.16 2.70 3.20
N ILE A 123 11.62 2.03 4.22
CA ILE A 123 12.38 1.12 5.08
C ILE A 123 12.00 -0.32 4.72
N GLY A 124 12.94 -1.06 4.16
CA GLY A 124 12.74 -2.44 3.74
C GLY A 124 13.52 -2.82 2.48
N PRO A 125 13.46 -4.10 2.07
CA PRO A 125 14.16 -4.58 0.89
C PRO A 125 13.56 -4.02 -0.38
N SER A 126 14.39 -3.72 -1.36
CA SER A 126 14.04 -3.15 -2.67
C SER A 126 13.66 -1.64 -2.63
N LYS A 127 13.25 -1.12 -3.79
CA LYS A 127 12.88 0.29 -4.01
C LYS A 127 11.52 0.41 -4.69
N THR A 128 10.64 -0.55 -4.41
CA THR A 128 9.34 -0.65 -5.09
C THR A 128 8.44 0.52 -4.74
N LEU A 129 8.28 0.82 -3.44
CA LEU A 129 7.44 1.91 -2.99
C LEU A 129 8.03 3.27 -3.38
N SER A 130 9.35 3.43 -3.27
CA SER A 130 10.08 4.60 -3.76
C SER A 130 9.82 4.87 -5.25
N SER A 131 9.74 3.82 -6.07
CA SER A 131 9.43 3.92 -7.49
C SER A 131 8.01 4.40 -7.73
N PHE A 132 7.04 3.93 -6.95
CA PHE A 132 5.65 4.38 -7.01
C PHE A 132 5.52 5.85 -6.57
N VAL A 133 6.21 6.26 -5.50
CA VAL A 133 6.24 7.67 -5.07
C VAL A 133 6.77 8.54 -6.19
N LYS A 134 7.87 8.16 -6.85
CA LYS A 134 8.43 8.90 -8.00
C LYS A 134 7.46 9.01 -9.17
N GLU A 135 6.71 7.95 -9.46
CA GLU A 135 5.73 7.95 -10.55
C GLU A 135 4.56 8.90 -10.23
N ILE A 136 4.00 8.80 -9.03
CA ILE A 136 2.86 9.62 -8.58
C ILE A 136 3.25 11.10 -8.52
N SER A 137 4.45 11.41 -8.00
CA SER A 137 4.93 12.78 -7.84
C SER A 137 5.17 13.50 -9.18
N ARG A 138 5.59 12.77 -10.23
CA ARG A 138 5.75 13.36 -11.58
C ARG A 138 4.45 13.98 -12.08
N ASN A 139 3.33 13.34 -11.85
CA ASN A 139 2.02 13.84 -12.24
C ASN A 139 1.63 15.11 -11.45
N LYS A 140 2.12 15.26 -10.22
CA LYS A 140 1.88 16.43 -9.35
C LYS A 140 2.97 17.51 -9.48
N LYS A 141 4.02 17.30 -10.30
CA LYS A 141 5.19 18.20 -10.45
C LYS A 141 5.86 18.54 -9.11
N ALA A 142 5.81 17.61 -8.14
CA ALA A 142 6.41 17.79 -6.83
C ALA A 142 7.91 17.46 -6.88
N ASN A 143 8.72 18.31 -6.25
CA ASN A 143 10.15 18.08 -6.10
C ASN A 143 10.36 17.35 -4.76
N LEU A 144 10.76 16.07 -4.80
CA LEU A 144 10.79 15.21 -3.62
C LEU A 144 12.19 14.66 -3.36
N ASN A 145 12.49 14.51 -2.08
CA ASN A 145 13.61 13.71 -1.59
C ASN A 145 13.12 12.29 -1.31
N ILE A 146 13.70 11.30 -1.96
CA ILE A 146 13.24 9.91 -1.82
C ILE A 146 14.43 9.03 -1.51
N PHE A 147 14.42 8.41 -0.33
CA PHE A 147 15.45 7.54 0.19
C PHE A 147 14.91 6.12 0.38
N ASN A 148 15.83 5.15 0.43
CA ASN A 148 15.53 3.77 0.75
C ASN A 148 16.59 3.23 1.70
N VAL A 149 16.15 2.58 2.79
CA VAL A 149 16.98 1.96 3.80
C VAL A 149 16.71 0.46 3.81
N GLU A 150 17.66 -0.33 3.28
CA GLU A 150 17.60 -1.80 3.24
C GLU A 150 18.77 -2.47 3.95
N ASP A 151 19.85 -1.69 4.25
CA ASP A 151 21.05 -2.12 4.94
C ASP A 151 21.73 -0.94 5.65
N LEU A 152 22.83 -1.20 6.40
CA LEU A 152 23.57 -0.16 7.12
C LEU A 152 24.13 0.90 6.18
N LYS A 153 24.62 0.53 5.01
CA LYS A 153 25.20 1.46 4.04
C LYS A 153 24.15 2.44 3.50
N SER A 154 22.96 1.94 3.22
CA SER A 154 21.83 2.78 2.76
C SER A 154 21.26 3.63 3.90
N LEU A 155 21.33 3.15 5.16
CA LEU A 155 20.99 3.96 6.32
C LEU A 155 21.94 5.16 6.45
N ASP A 156 23.26 4.94 6.46
CA ASP A 156 24.28 6.01 6.56
C ASP A 156 24.05 7.07 5.47
N LYS A 157 23.87 6.61 4.22
CA LYS A 157 23.59 7.49 3.09
C LYS A 157 22.28 8.28 3.25
N THR A 158 21.27 7.68 3.87
CA THR A 158 19.99 8.35 4.12
C THR A 158 20.18 9.41 5.21
N LEU A 159 20.92 9.10 6.28
CA LEU A 159 21.21 10.05 7.37
C LEU A 159 22.02 11.25 6.86
N GLU A 160 22.99 11.04 5.96
CA GLU A 160 23.73 12.12 5.30
C GLU A 160 22.83 13.00 4.40
N GLY A 161 21.84 12.39 3.74
CA GLY A 161 20.94 13.08 2.80
C GLY A 161 19.74 13.78 3.45
N VAL A 162 19.35 13.34 4.65
CA VAL A 162 18.32 13.98 5.46
C VAL A 162 19.04 14.79 6.53
N GLU A 163 19.04 16.13 6.41
CA GLU A 163 19.50 16.99 7.50
C GLU A 163 18.58 16.78 8.71
N ILE A 164 18.93 15.80 9.55
CA ILE A 164 18.28 15.64 10.85
C ILE A 164 18.84 16.76 11.72
N LYS A 165 18.11 17.86 11.78
CA LYS A 165 18.34 18.88 12.80
C LYS A 165 17.86 18.28 14.13
N CYS A 166 18.79 17.71 14.91
CA CYS A 166 18.58 17.34 16.29
C CYS A 166 18.38 18.59 17.17
#